data_5662c30ecbc9edb58acef6110ffc14bc
#
_entry.id   5662c30ecbc9edb58acef6110ffc14bc
#
_cell.length_a   1.000
_cell.length_b   1.000
_cell.length_c   1.000
_cell.angle_alpha   90.00
_cell.angle_beta   90.00
_cell.angle_gamma   90.00
#
_symmetry.space_group_name_H-M   'P 1'
#
loop_
_entity.id
_entity.type
_entity.pdbx_description
1 polymer ?
#
loop_
_entity_poly.entity_id
_entity_poly.type
_entity_poly.pdbx_seq_one_letter_code
_entity_poly.pdbx_strand_id
1 'polypeptide(L)'
;MLLALASVGAGSARAQDVSLAGRPDAGAVVFKKCMACHQIGPNAQNGIAPALNGVVGRRAGAYPNYNYSSANKNSGLVWDERTLTRYLRAPAEVVPGTKMIFFGLKKDQEISDMIAYLKQFAGDGKQVSR
;
A
#
# COMPACT_ATOMS: atom_id res chain seq x y z
N MET A 1 23.06 -30.37 52.91
CA MET A 1 22.21 -30.74 51.75
C MET A 1 21.50 -29.52 51.28
N LEU A 2 22.11 -28.75 50.35
CA LEU A 2 21.52 -27.52 49.80
C LEU A 2 20.82 -27.86 48.50
N LEU A 3 19.49 -27.64 48.42
CA LEU A 3 18.74 -27.68 47.19
C LEU A 3 18.86 -26.31 46.50
N ALA A 4 19.49 -26.31 45.31
CA ALA A 4 19.49 -25.15 44.44
C ALA A 4 18.20 -25.15 43.61
N LEU A 5 17.34 -24.16 43.82
CA LEU A 5 16.19 -23.89 42.96
C LEU A 5 16.67 -23.17 41.70
N ALA A 6 16.65 -23.87 40.58
CA ALA A 6 16.84 -23.27 39.27
C ALA A 6 15.56 -22.53 38.82
N SER A 7 15.59 -21.23 38.81
CA SER A 7 14.52 -20.41 38.21
C SER A 7 14.59 -20.48 36.70
N VAL A 8 13.64 -21.18 36.11
CA VAL A 8 13.43 -21.17 34.67
C VAL A 8 12.80 -19.82 34.29
N GLY A 9 13.60 -18.92 33.74
CA GLY A 9 13.11 -17.67 33.18
C GLY A 9 12.24 -17.96 31.94
N ALA A 10 10.96 -17.67 32.03
CA ALA A 10 10.07 -17.68 30.87
C ALA A 10 10.47 -16.53 29.97
N GLY A 11 11.23 -16.82 28.93
CA GLY A 11 11.51 -15.89 27.83
C GLY A 11 10.20 -15.62 27.09
N SER A 12 9.67 -14.40 27.22
CA SER A 12 8.57 -13.94 26.38
C SER A 12 9.06 -13.93 24.93
N ALA A 13 8.60 -14.87 24.13
CA ALA A 13 8.77 -14.82 22.69
C ALA A 13 7.98 -13.59 22.20
N ARG A 14 8.69 -12.51 21.91
CA ARG A 14 8.11 -11.41 21.13
C ARG A 14 7.73 -12.00 19.79
N ALA A 15 6.43 -11.97 19.46
CA ALA A 15 5.98 -12.16 18.09
C ALA A 15 6.75 -11.15 17.24
N GLN A 16 7.73 -11.62 16.47
CA GLN A 16 8.41 -10.81 15.49
C GLN A 16 7.33 -10.46 14.46
N ASP A 17 7.06 -9.19 14.32
CA ASP A 17 6.27 -8.66 13.22
C ASP A 17 7.07 -8.98 11.94
N VAL A 18 6.75 -10.12 11.34
CA VAL A 18 7.41 -10.55 10.11
C VAL A 18 6.80 -9.68 9.02
N SER A 19 7.43 -8.53 8.80
CA SER A 19 7.15 -7.72 7.62
C SER A 19 7.36 -8.59 6.40
N LEU A 20 6.27 -8.94 5.73
CA LEU A 20 6.31 -9.75 4.52
C LEU A 20 7.05 -8.94 3.44
N ALA A 21 8.16 -9.48 2.92
CA ALA A 21 8.85 -8.88 1.80
C ALA A 21 7.94 -8.92 0.57
N GLY A 22 7.70 -7.75 -0.04
CA GLY A 22 6.93 -7.65 -1.27
C GLY A 22 7.75 -8.03 -2.50
N ARG A 23 7.10 -8.68 -3.45
CA ARG A 23 7.68 -9.08 -4.74
C ARG A 23 7.05 -8.26 -5.86
N PRO A 24 7.80 -7.41 -6.56
CA PRO A 24 7.26 -6.53 -7.61
C PRO A 24 6.61 -7.28 -8.76
N ASP A 25 7.17 -8.40 -9.20
CA ASP A 25 6.63 -9.24 -10.27
C ASP A 25 5.27 -9.84 -9.89
N ALA A 26 5.12 -10.32 -8.67
CA ALA A 26 3.84 -10.78 -8.14
C ALA A 26 2.86 -9.61 -7.99
N GLY A 27 3.33 -8.44 -7.58
CA GLY A 27 2.55 -7.21 -7.49
C GLY A 27 1.98 -6.76 -8.83
N ALA A 28 2.73 -6.94 -9.92
CA ALA A 28 2.25 -6.67 -11.27
C ALA A 28 1.02 -7.53 -11.62
N VAL A 29 0.97 -8.75 -11.13
CA VAL A 29 -0.20 -9.65 -11.32
C VAL A 29 -1.38 -9.15 -10.47
N VAL A 30 -1.14 -8.78 -9.22
CA VAL A 30 -2.18 -8.23 -8.34
C VAL A 30 -2.73 -6.93 -8.91
N PHE A 31 -1.90 -6.09 -9.52
CA PHE A 31 -2.29 -4.81 -10.11
C PHE A 31 -3.35 -4.95 -11.22
N LYS A 32 -3.47 -6.11 -11.84
CA LYS A 32 -4.54 -6.37 -12.82
C LYS A 32 -5.93 -6.09 -12.26
N LYS A 33 -6.13 -6.25 -10.96
CA LYS A 33 -7.38 -5.91 -10.25
C LYS A 33 -7.67 -4.39 -10.24
N CYS A 34 -6.67 -3.57 -10.50
CA CYS A 34 -6.74 -2.11 -10.46
C CYS A 34 -6.84 -1.48 -11.86
N MET A 35 -6.49 -2.23 -12.90
CA MET A 35 -6.34 -1.73 -14.28
C MET A 35 -7.65 -1.29 -14.92
N ALA A 36 -8.79 -1.71 -14.40
CA ALA A 36 -10.08 -1.22 -14.88
C ALA A 36 -10.25 0.30 -14.67
N CYS A 37 -9.58 0.86 -13.66
CA CYS A 37 -9.71 2.25 -13.26
C CYS A 37 -8.40 3.02 -13.30
N HIS A 38 -7.28 2.40 -12.95
CA HIS A 38 -5.97 3.03 -12.82
C HIS A 38 -5.01 2.66 -13.94
N GLN A 39 -4.15 3.61 -14.27
CA GLN A 39 -2.99 3.40 -15.14
C GLN A 39 -1.70 3.69 -14.38
N ILE A 40 -0.61 3.05 -14.78
CA ILE A 40 0.72 3.28 -14.25
C ILE A 40 1.75 3.07 -15.37
N GLY A 41 2.83 3.83 -15.34
CA GLY A 41 3.90 3.76 -16.32
C GLY A 41 4.10 5.06 -17.10
N PRO A 42 5.04 5.09 -18.08
CA PRO A 42 5.41 6.32 -18.78
C PRO A 42 4.27 7.01 -19.54
N ASN A 43 3.29 6.24 -20.00
CA ASN A 43 2.16 6.75 -20.77
C ASN A 43 0.85 6.78 -19.96
N ALA A 44 0.95 6.65 -18.64
CA ALA A 44 -0.23 6.62 -17.79
C ALA A 44 -0.96 7.96 -17.78
N GLN A 45 -2.27 7.88 -17.90
CA GLN A 45 -3.18 9.02 -17.87
C GLN A 45 -4.24 8.83 -16.80
N ASN A 46 -4.80 9.95 -16.33
CA ASN A 46 -6.01 9.91 -15.52
C ASN A 46 -7.17 9.40 -16.38
N GLY A 47 -8.02 8.61 -15.77
CA GLY A 47 -9.24 8.10 -16.37
C GLY A 47 -10.34 8.06 -15.32
N ILE A 48 -10.98 6.92 -15.13
CA ILE A 48 -11.96 6.70 -14.06
C ILE A 48 -11.32 6.99 -12.69
N ALA A 49 -10.04 6.66 -12.55
CA ALA A 49 -9.23 6.92 -11.36
C ALA A 49 -7.93 7.65 -11.75
N PRO A 50 -7.21 8.23 -10.79
CA PRO A 50 -5.95 8.91 -11.09
C PRO A 50 -4.86 7.92 -11.51
N ALA A 51 -3.93 8.39 -12.34
CA ALA A 51 -2.70 7.66 -12.61
C ALA A 51 -1.91 7.47 -11.31
N LEU A 52 -1.23 6.33 -11.17
CA LEU A 52 -0.55 5.94 -9.93
C LEU A 52 0.97 6.17 -9.95
N ASN A 53 1.47 6.87 -10.96
CA ASN A 53 2.90 7.21 -11.04
C ASN A 53 3.34 7.98 -9.79
N GLY A 54 4.39 7.50 -9.14
CA GLY A 54 4.94 8.13 -7.94
C GLY A 54 4.00 8.13 -6.73
N VAL A 55 3.02 7.23 -6.68
CA VAL A 55 2.01 7.22 -5.60
C VAL A 55 2.60 6.96 -4.22
N VAL A 56 3.62 6.10 -4.12
CA VAL A 56 4.26 5.82 -2.84
C VAL A 56 5.04 7.04 -2.36
N GLY A 57 4.64 7.57 -1.21
CA GLY A 57 5.18 8.81 -0.64
C GLY A 57 4.46 10.09 -1.09
N ARG A 58 3.47 9.99 -1.97
CA ARG A 58 2.69 11.13 -2.44
C ARG A 58 1.56 11.48 -1.46
N ARG A 59 1.29 12.76 -1.33
CA ARG A 59 0.13 13.24 -0.58
C ARG A 59 -1.17 12.83 -1.26
N ALA A 60 -2.14 12.41 -0.48
CA ALA A 60 -3.47 12.10 -0.99
C ALA A 60 -4.11 13.32 -1.67
N GLY A 61 -4.77 13.10 -2.80
CA GLY A 61 -5.42 14.17 -3.56
C GLY A 61 -4.49 15.05 -4.39
N ALA A 62 -3.20 14.72 -4.50
CA ALA A 62 -2.19 15.61 -5.08
C ALA A 62 -1.86 15.35 -6.55
N TYR A 63 -2.28 14.24 -7.15
CA TYR A 63 -1.96 13.99 -8.56
C TYR A 63 -2.66 15.01 -9.47
N PRO A 64 -1.92 15.62 -10.41
CA PRO A 64 -2.47 16.73 -11.22
C PRO A 64 -3.66 16.31 -12.08
N ASN A 65 -4.59 17.27 -12.25
CA ASN A 65 -5.70 17.17 -13.21
C ASN A 65 -6.68 16.01 -12.98
N TYR A 66 -6.75 15.47 -11.77
CA TYR A 66 -7.77 14.50 -11.39
C TYR A 66 -8.77 15.11 -10.40
N ASN A 67 -10.05 14.86 -10.64
CA ASN A 67 -11.11 15.33 -9.74
C ASN A 67 -11.34 14.34 -8.59
N TYR A 68 -10.54 14.48 -7.54
CA TYR A 68 -10.69 13.67 -6.35
C TYR A 68 -11.98 13.93 -5.58
N SER A 69 -12.43 12.95 -4.80
CA SER A 69 -13.47 13.20 -3.79
C SER A 69 -12.98 14.20 -2.74
N SER A 70 -13.89 14.94 -2.15
CA SER A 70 -13.58 15.82 -1.01
C SER A 70 -12.95 15.03 0.14
N ALA A 71 -13.44 13.82 0.38
CA ALA A 71 -12.88 12.92 1.40
C ALA A 71 -11.38 12.63 1.18
N ASN A 72 -11.00 12.35 -0.06
CA ASN A 72 -9.59 12.09 -0.41
C ASN A 72 -8.73 13.36 -0.28
N LYS A 73 -9.18 14.47 -0.89
CA LYS A 73 -8.48 15.76 -0.81
C LYS A 73 -8.23 16.24 0.61
N ASN A 74 -9.21 16.05 1.49
CA ASN A 74 -9.19 16.57 2.85
C ASN A 74 -8.68 15.54 3.87
N SER A 75 -8.28 14.36 3.43
CA SER A 75 -7.83 13.29 4.33
C SER A 75 -6.55 13.63 5.07
N GLY A 76 -5.68 14.47 4.51
CA GLY A 76 -4.38 14.80 5.07
C GLY A 76 -3.37 13.64 5.02
N LEU A 77 -3.71 12.54 4.35
CA LEU A 77 -2.88 11.35 4.29
C LEU A 77 -1.69 11.53 3.34
N VAL A 78 -0.61 10.86 3.67
CA VAL A 78 0.50 10.58 2.76
C VAL A 78 0.49 9.09 2.47
N TRP A 79 0.60 8.72 1.20
CA TRP A 79 0.60 7.33 0.77
C TRP A 79 1.96 6.66 1.05
N ASP A 80 2.39 6.68 2.31
CA ASP A 80 3.50 5.85 2.74
C ASP A 80 3.09 4.37 2.78
N GLU A 81 4.06 3.47 2.95
CA GLU A 81 3.78 2.04 2.91
C GLU A 81 2.78 1.58 3.97
N ARG A 82 2.84 2.17 5.17
CA ARG A 82 1.91 1.86 6.27
C ARG A 82 0.48 2.29 5.92
N THR A 83 0.31 3.50 5.43
CA THR A 83 -1.00 4.04 5.04
C THR A 83 -1.58 3.27 3.86
N LEU A 84 -0.74 2.96 2.85
CA LEU A 84 -1.15 2.13 1.72
C LEU A 84 -1.55 0.72 2.15
N THR A 85 -0.86 0.11 3.08
CA THR A 85 -1.22 -1.21 3.62
C THR A 85 -2.63 -1.22 4.17
N ARG A 86 -2.98 -0.22 4.97
CA ARG A 86 -4.33 -0.08 5.52
C ARG A 86 -5.37 0.23 4.44
N TYR A 87 -5.03 1.16 3.55
CA TYR A 87 -5.93 1.61 2.49
C TYR A 87 -6.25 0.50 1.49
N LEU A 88 -5.24 -0.23 1.03
CA LEU A 88 -5.44 -1.35 0.10
C LEU A 88 -6.25 -2.49 0.72
N ARG A 89 -6.22 -2.62 2.04
CA ARG A 89 -7.05 -3.61 2.75
C ARG A 89 -8.52 -3.20 2.83
N ALA A 90 -8.78 -1.93 3.08
CA ALA A 90 -10.12 -1.41 3.32
C ALA A 90 -10.21 0.09 2.97
N PRO A 91 -10.31 0.45 1.67
CA PRO A 91 -10.29 1.84 1.26
C PRO A 91 -11.34 2.72 1.94
N ALA A 92 -12.58 2.24 2.04
CA ALA A 92 -13.67 3.01 2.61
C ALA A 92 -13.55 3.21 4.14
N GLU A 93 -12.80 2.37 4.83
CA GLU A 93 -12.52 2.55 6.25
C GLU A 93 -11.45 3.62 6.50
N VAL A 94 -10.45 3.68 5.62
CA VAL A 94 -9.34 4.65 5.75
C VAL A 94 -9.74 6.02 5.23
N VAL A 95 -10.51 6.08 4.15
CA VAL A 95 -11.04 7.32 3.57
C VAL A 95 -12.56 7.18 3.42
N PRO A 96 -13.34 7.37 4.50
CA PRO A 96 -14.80 7.37 4.40
C PRO A 96 -15.28 8.43 3.39
N GLY A 97 -16.12 8.03 2.45
CA GLY A 97 -16.57 8.91 1.35
C GLY A 97 -15.67 8.87 0.11
N THR A 98 -14.68 7.98 0.06
CA THR A 98 -13.86 7.79 -1.14
C THR A 98 -14.71 7.42 -2.35
N LYS A 99 -14.30 7.92 -3.53
CA LYS A 99 -14.88 7.50 -4.82
C LYS A 99 -14.42 6.11 -5.26
N MET A 100 -13.36 5.59 -4.68
CA MET A 100 -12.77 4.31 -5.05
C MET A 100 -13.68 3.16 -4.60
N ILE A 101 -14.31 2.50 -5.56
CA ILE A 101 -15.16 1.34 -5.33
C ILE A 101 -14.29 0.10 -5.43
N PHE A 102 -13.72 -0.30 -4.30
CA PHE A 102 -12.87 -1.48 -4.19
C PHE A 102 -12.97 -2.05 -2.78
N PHE A 103 -13.27 -3.35 -2.66
CA PHE A 103 -13.47 -3.99 -1.35
C PHE A 103 -12.17 -4.32 -0.61
N GLY A 104 -11.05 -4.15 -1.26
CA GLY A 104 -9.73 -4.34 -0.67
C GLY A 104 -9.09 -5.69 -0.98
N LEU A 105 -7.78 -5.73 -0.77
CA LEU A 105 -6.98 -6.94 -0.78
C LEU A 105 -7.00 -7.55 0.61
N LYS A 106 -7.28 -8.84 0.73
CA LYS A 106 -7.43 -9.52 2.04
C LYS A 106 -6.19 -10.31 2.46
N LYS A 107 -5.29 -10.58 1.51
CA LYS A 107 -4.04 -11.31 1.79
C LYS A 107 -2.89 -10.32 2.01
N ASP A 108 -2.21 -10.45 3.13
CA ASP A 108 -1.08 -9.58 3.49
C ASP A 108 0.04 -9.63 2.44
N GLN A 109 0.31 -10.81 1.88
CA GLN A 109 1.31 -10.95 0.82
C GLN A 109 0.92 -10.20 -0.45
N GLU A 110 -0.34 -10.23 -0.86
CA GLU A 110 -0.80 -9.46 -2.03
C GLU A 110 -0.65 -7.94 -1.81
N ILE A 111 -0.89 -7.47 -0.60
CA ILE A 111 -0.69 -6.05 -0.25
C ILE A 111 0.78 -5.67 -0.32
N SER A 112 1.66 -6.49 0.26
CA SER A 112 3.11 -6.25 0.21
C SER A 112 3.65 -6.29 -1.22
N ASP A 113 3.20 -7.24 -2.02
CA ASP A 113 3.58 -7.37 -3.43
C ASP A 113 3.10 -6.16 -4.24
N MET A 114 1.87 -5.71 -4.01
CA MET A 114 1.32 -4.52 -4.67
C MET A 114 2.14 -3.27 -4.35
N ILE A 115 2.47 -3.04 -3.09
CA ILE A 115 3.27 -1.89 -2.69
C ILE A 115 4.66 -1.94 -3.31
N ALA A 116 5.30 -3.12 -3.32
CA ALA A 116 6.58 -3.31 -3.98
C ALA A 116 6.52 -2.99 -5.48
N TYR A 117 5.45 -3.37 -6.16
CA TYR A 117 5.21 -3.02 -7.56
C TYR A 117 5.05 -1.51 -7.75
N LEU A 118 4.20 -0.87 -6.97
CA LEU A 118 3.94 0.57 -7.06
C LEU A 118 5.20 1.41 -6.81
N LYS A 119 6.06 0.98 -5.89
CA LYS A 119 7.33 1.66 -5.56
C LYS A 119 8.30 1.76 -6.73
N GLN A 120 8.19 0.89 -7.72
CA GLN A 120 9.07 0.91 -8.87
C GLN A 120 8.85 2.12 -9.79
N PHE A 121 7.71 2.80 -9.69
CA PHE A 121 7.35 3.86 -10.62
C PHE A 121 7.60 5.24 -10.01
N ALA A 122 8.43 6.02 -10.67
CA ALA A 122 8.63 7.44 -10.36
C ALA A 122 7.44 8.28 -10.83
N GLY A 123 7.44 9.56 -10.51
CA GLY A 123 6.36 10.48 -10.87
C GLY A 123 6.14 10.63 -12.39
N ASP A 124 7.18 10.41 -13.18
CA ASP A 124 7.12 10.38 -14.66
C ASP A 124 6.73 9.00 -15.23
N GLY A 125 6.49 8.04 -14.36
CA GLY A 125 6.12 6.68 -14.74
C GLY A 125 7.28 5.76 -15.12
N LYS A 126 8.51 6.24 -15.10
CA LYS A 126 9.67 5.40 -15.34
C LYS A 126 9.90 4.45 -14.17
N GLN A 127 10.24 3.21 -14.49
CA GLN A 127 10.63 2.24 -13.47
C GLN A 127 12.03 2.54 -12.97
N VAL A 128 12.17 2.55 -11.64
CA VAL A 128 13.44 2.74 -10.94
C VAL A 128 13.66 1.59 -9.98
N SER A 129 14.92 1.21 -9.78
CA SER A 129 15.32 0.23 -8.78
C SER A 129 15.23 0.86 -7.40
N ARG A 130 14.35 0.34 -6.51
CA ARG A 130 14.20 0.81 -5.14
C ARG A 130 14.18 -0.36 -4.16
#